data_f3cc34b1080b4e8b078db1d7311a32bf
#
_entry.id   f3cc34b1080b4e8b078db1d7311a32bf
#
_cell.length_a   1.000
_cell.length_b   1.000
_cell.length_c   1.000
_cell.angle_alpha   90.00
_cell.angle_beta   90.00
_cell.angle_gamma   90.00
#
_symmetry.space_group_name_H-M   'P 1'
#
loop_
_entity.id
_entity.type
_entity.pdbx_description
1 polymer ?
#
loop_
_entity_poly.entity_id
_entity_poly.type
_entity_poly.pdbx_seq_one_letter_code
_entity_poly.pdbx_strand_id
1 'polypeptide(L)'
;MKRLIATLILPLLLLTACKGTEKLDPGDYTFPPEDVREMEWALDEAGLDGYKAEDARMTTDKVPDDIAIMRLTKKGCETVVMVNMLLFGGVERQCGISFGYNQKPGDEEQLSAFVSDDYPLFWRLAGIALEAPEAVEKLQKDCAEYFTEPPEDTSQWKWSGSEGELSCTASYYFHPGFELWLPSEITLCSSSPRPSRKA
;
A
#
# COMPACT_ATOMS: atom_id res chain seq x y z
N MET A 1 29.46 16.22 56.23
CA MET A 1 29.73 16.52 54.83
C MET A 1 29.78 15.22 54.04
N LYS A 2 28.66 14.67 53.69
CA LYS A 2 28.51 13.48 52.80
C LYS A 2 27.02 13.46 52.37
N ARG A 3 26.70 14.09 51.26
CA ARG A 3 25.45 13.94 50.51
C ARG A 3 25.43 14.98 49.37
N LEU A 4 26.06 14.68 48.23
CA LEU A 4 25.88 15.47 46.97
C LEU A 4 26.65 14.85 45.80
N ILE A 5 26.44 13.55 45.51
CA ILE A 5 27.00 12.94 44.27
C ILE A 5 26.02 11.93 43.65
N ALA A 6 24.72 12.04 43.86
CA ALA A 6 23.76 11.04 43.34
C ALA A 6 22.73 11.58 42.34
N THR A 7 22.91 12.79 41.80
CA THR A 7 21.84 13.40 41.01
C THR A 7 22.23 13.80 39.57
N LEU A 8 23.36 13.32 39.05
CA LEU A 8 23.88 13.76 37.75
C LEU A 8 24.07 12.64 36.72
N ILE A 9 23.60 11.41 36.99
CA ILE A 9 23.78 10.27 36.05
C ILE A 9 22.46 9.86 35.37
N LEU A 10 21.31 10.37 35.79
CA LEU A 10 20.02 9.94 35.24
C LEU A 10 19.56 10.61 33.93
N PRO A 11 20.03 11.80 33.50
CA PRO A 11 19.61 12.35 32.21
C PRO A 11 20.44 11.88 31.00
N LEU A 12 21.52 11.10 31.19
CA LEU A 12 22.38 10.71 30.06
C LEU A 12 21.97 9.39 29.40
N LEU A 13 20.99 8.67 29.96
CA LEU A 13 20.50 7.40 29.42
C LEU A 13 19.22 7.52 28.57
N LEU A 14 18.67 8.73 28.45
CA LEU A 14 17.46 8.98 27.63
C LEU A 14 17.76 9.52 26.22
N LEU A 15 19.04 9.68 25.85
CA LEU A 15 19.45 10.22 24.55
C LEU A 15 19.89 9.16 23.52
N THR A 16 19.75 7.86 23.84
CA THR A 16 20.17 6.78 22.92
C THR A 16 19.01 6.01 22.29
N ALA A 17 17.77 6.51 22.38
CA ALA A 17 16.59 5.85 21.79
C ALA A 17 16.02 6.51 20.53
N CYS A 18 16.69 7.51 19.97
CA CYS A 18 16.46 7.90 18.59
C CYS A 18 17.54 7.23 17.71
N LYS A 19 17.44 5.92 17.52
CA LYS A 19 17.98 5.34 16.29
C LYS A 19 17.14 5.98 15.18
N GLY A 20 17.73 6.96 14.49
CA GLY A 20 17.17 7.46 13.27
C GLY A 20 16.83 6.24 12.40
N THR A 21 15.61 6.17 11.90
CA THR A 21 15.26 5.22 10.84
C THR A 21 16.26 5.47 9.73
N GLU A 22 17.19 4.53 9.56
CA GLU A 22 18.10 4.54 8.41
C GLU A 22 17.21 4.61 7.18
N LYS A 23 17.40 5.67 6.42
CA LYS A 23 16.66 5.84 5.17
C LYS A 23 17.18 4.76 4.22
N LEU A 24 16.32 3.85 3.81
CA LEU A 24 16.68 2.85 2.81
C LEU A 24 17.01 3.56 1.50
N ASP A 25 18.15 3.18 0.90
CA ASP A 25 18.45 3.58 -0.47
C ASP A 25 17.58 2.76 -1.44
N PRO A 26 17.16 3.35 -2.60
CA PRO A 26 16.40 2.62 -3.61
C PRO A 26 17.01 1.29 -4.06
N GLY A 27 18.34 1.14 -3.89
CA GLY A 27 19.07 -0.09 -4.16
C GLY A 27 18.88 -1.20 -3.13
N ASP A 28 18.45 -0.87 -1.91
CA ASP A 28 18.29 -1.81 -0.80
C ASP A 28 16.88 -2.42 -0.71
N TYR A 29 15.96 -1.91 -1.55
CA TYR A 29 14.60 -2.43 -1.60
C TYR A 29 14.56 -3.85 -2.18
N THR A 30 13.92 -4.77 -1.48
CA THR A 30 13.69 -6.15 -1.92
C THR A 30 12.21 -6.37 -2.23
N PHE A 31 11.91 -7.30 -3.13
CA PHE A 31 10.55 -7.68 -3.45
C PHE A 31 10.35 -9.19 -3.18
N PRO A 32 9.29 -9.60 -2.48
CA PRO A 32 8.36 -8.75 -1.72
C PRO A 32 9.12 -8.03 -0.60
N PRO A 33 8.63 -6.88 -0.09
CA PRO A 33 9.28 -6.23 1.03
C PRO A 33 9.38 -7.21 2.19
N GLU A 34 10.61 -7.40 2.69
CA GLU A 34 10.84 -8.35 3.77
C GLU A 34 10.39 -7.80 5.12
N ASP A 35 10.35 -6.47 5.24
CA ASP A 35 9.93 -5.81 6.45
C ASP A 35 9.10 -4.53 6.20
N VAL A 36 8.53 -4.00 7.28
CA VAL A 36 7.71 -2.79 7.29
C VAL A 36 8.49 -1.56 6.78
N ARG A 37 9.82 -1.47 6.99
CA ARG A 37 10.62 -0.32 6.55
C ARG A 37 10.71 -0.22 5.05
N GLU A 38 10.84 -1.37 4.37
CA GLU A 38 10.86 -1.41 2.90
C GLU A 38 9.52 -0.96 2.33
N MET A 39 8.42 -1.33 2.98
CA MET A 39 7.09 -0.85 2.59
C MET A 39 6.93 0.64 2.88
N GLU A 40 7.39 1.14 4.02
CA GLU A 40 7.34 2.57 4.35
C GLU A 40 8.16 3.40 3.35
N TRP A 41 9.32 2.89 2.91
CA TRP A 41 10.07 3.51 1.82
C TRP A 41 9.26 3.54 0.51
N ALA A 42 8.59 2.46 0.14
CA ALA A 42 7.78 2.40 -1.07
C ALA A 42 6.56 3.34 -1.01
N LEU A 43 5.96 3.51 0.17
CA LEU A 43 4.88 4.47 0.41
C LEU A 43 5.36 5.92 0.22
N ASP A 44 6.52 6.26 0.78
CA ASP A 44 7.15 7.58 0.62
C ASP A 44 7.42 7.86 -0.87
N GLU A 45 8.02 6.90 -1.58
CA GLU A 45 8.35 7.03 -3.00
C GLU A 45 7.09 7.14 -3.88
N ALA A 46 6.00 6.50 -3.47
CA ALA A 46 4.71 6.62 -4.13
C ALA A 46 4.03 7.98 -3.89
N GLY A 47 4.46 8.74 -2.88
CA GLY A 47 3.83 9.99 -2.44
C GLY A 47 2.63 9.77 -1.51
N LEU A 48 2.51 8.59 -0.88
CA LEU A 48 1.48 8.26 0.09
C LEU A 48 1.85 8.77 1.49
N ASP A 49 2.01 10.09 1.58
CA ASP A 49 2.42 10.77 2.81
C ASP A 49 1.45 10.49 3.97
N GLY A 50 2.03 10.14 5.12
CA GLY A 50 1.27 9.86 6.34
C GLY A 50 0.70 8.45 6.44
N TYR A 51 0.83 7.63 5.39
CA TYR A 51 0.57 6.19 5.49
C TYR A 51 1.69 5.48 6.25
N LYS A 52 1.32 4.44 6.98
CA LYS A 52 2.23 3.52 7.66
C LYS A 52 1.88 2.09 7.30
N ALA A 53 2.90 1.25 7.22
CA ALA A 53 2.74 -0.17 7.00
C ALA A 53 2.79 -0.93 8.33
N GLU A 54 1.92 -1.92 8.47
CA GLU A 54 1.93 -2.89 9.55
C GLU A 54 1.92 -4.29 8.94
N ASP A 55 2.75 -5.19 9.46
CA ASP A 55 2.70 -6.61 9.06
C ASP A 55 1.33 -7.18 9.49
N ALA A 56 0.54 -7.59 8.52
CA ALA A 56 -0.81 -8.14 8.74
C ALA A 56 -0.82 -9.67 8.75
N ARG A 57 0.33 -10.34 8.65
CA ARG A 57 0.43 -11.80 8.77
C ARG A 57 0.00 -12.24 10.16
N MET A 58 -0.89 -13.21 10.21
CA MET A 58 -1.25 -13.82 11.49
C MET A 58 -0.10 -14.71 11.97
N THR A 59 0.26 -14.62 13.25
CA THR A 59 1.38 -15.38 13.85
C THR A 59 1.23 -16.91 13.76
N THR A 60 0.04 -17.40 13.43
CA THR A 60 -0.29 -18.81 13.27
C THR A 60 -0.16 -19.31 11.83
N ASP A 61 -0.08 -18.39 10.86
CA ASP A 61 -0.04 -18.76 9.46
C ASP A 61 1.43 -18.98 9.03
N LYS A 62 1.71 -20.16 8.49
CA LYS A 62 2.95 -20.40 7.76
C LYS A 62 2.83 -19.78 6.38
N VAL A 63 3.02 -18.47 6.32
CA VAL A 63 3.09 -17.74 5.05
C VAL A 63 4.44 -18.05 4.41
N PRO A 64 4.49 -18.48 3.14
CA PRO A 64 5.75 -18.63 2.41
C PRO A 64 6.58 -17.34 2.44
N ASP A 65 7.91 -17.48 2.39
CA ASP A 65 8.84 -16.34 2.48
C ASP A 65 8.73 -15.36 1.29
N ASP A 66 8.10 -15.80 0.21
CA ASP A 66 7.84 -14.99 -0.99
C ASP A 66 6.51 -14.23 -0.97
N ILE A 67 5.83 -14.22 0.18
CA ILE A 67 4.56 -13.52 0.37
C ILE A 67 4.68 -12.50 1.50
N ALA A 68 4.32 -11.25 1.21
CA ALA A 68 4.12 -10.22 2.21
C ALA A 68 2.66 -9.76 2.26
N ILE A 69 2.10 -9.63 3.46
CA ILE A 69 0.75 -9.14 3.72
C ILE A 69 0.87 -7.95 4.65
N MET A 70 0.51 -6.77 4.15
CA MET A 70 0.62 -5.52 4.88
C MET A 70 -0.74 -4.85 5.02
N ARG A 71 -0.99 -4.26 6.18
CA ARG A 71 -2.06 -3.28 6.38
C ARG A 71 -1.47 -1.89 6.28
N LEU A 72 -2.09 -1.05 5.48
CA LEU A 72 -1.65 0.33 5.29
C LEU A 72 -2.65 1.26 5.98
N THR A 73 -2.17 2.09 6.90
CA THR A 73 -3.01 2.97 7.72
C THR A 73 -2.54 4.41 7.59
N LYS A 74 -3.48 5.36 7.54
CA LYS A 74 -3.21 6.80 7.57
C LYS A 74 -3.92 7.41 8.77
N LYS A 75 -3.19 8.11 9.61
CA LYS A 75 -3.75 8.73 10.82
C LYS A 75 -4.93 9.64 10.48
N GLY A 76 -6.06 9.36 11.12
CA GLY A 76 -7.32 10.09 10.90
C GLY A 76 -8.22 9.48 9.83
N CYS A 77 -7.72 8.53 9.02
CA CYS A 77 -8.50 7.83 8.00
C CYS A 77 -8.76 6.35 8.35
N GLU A 78 -8.19 5.82 9.43
CA GLU A 78 -8.25 4.40 9.80
C GLU A 78 -9.67 3.90 10.05
N THR A 79 -10.58 4.81 10.38
CA THR A 79 -12.00 4.48 10.61
C THR A 79 -12.85 4.56 9.35
N VAL A 80 -12.34 5.14 8.27
CA VAL A 80 -13.06 5.37 7.01
C VAL A 80 -12.65 4.36 5.97
N VAL A 81 -11.35 4.24 5.73
CA VAL A 81 -10.80 3.35 4.70
C VAL A 81 -9.77 2.41 5.32
N MET A 82 -9.93 1.13 5.04
CA MET A 82 -8.99 0.07 5.40
C MET A 82 -8.30 -0.40 4.14
N VAL A 83 -6.97 -0.31 4.09
CA VAL A 83 -6.18 -0.73 2.94
C VAL A 83 -5.33 -1.93 3.33
N ASN A 84 -5.44 -3.01 2.55
CA ASN A 84 -4.56 -4.16 2.69
C ASN A 84 -3.82 -4.38 1.37
N MET A 85 -2.54 -4.72 1.48
CA MET A 85 -1.67 -5.00 0.35
C MET A 85 -1.12 -6.42 0.47
N LEU A 86 -1.17 -7.17 -0.62
CA LEU A 86 -0.66 -8.52 -0.76
C LEU A 86 0.38 -8.55 -1.88
N LEU A 87 1.55 -9.03 -1.58
CA LEU A 87 2.67 -9.10 -2.51
C LEU A 87 3.16 -10.54 -2.61
N PHE A 88 3.30 -11.05 -3.83
CA PHE A 88 3.92 -12.33 -4.14
C PHE A 88 5.20 -12.09 -4.93
N GLY A 89 6.30 -12.64 -4.47
CA GLY A 89 7.63 -12.49 -5.07
C GLY A 89 8.14 -13.71 -5.84
N GLY A 90 7.30 -14.71 -6.09
CA GLY A 90 7.66 -15.95 -6.76
C GLY A 90 8.00 -15.80 -8.26
N VAL A 91 7.85 -16.86 -9.04
CA VAL A 91 8.10 -16.87 -10.50
C VAL A 91 7.19 -15.88 -11.22
N GLU A 92 5.96 -15.77 -10.78
CA GLU A 92 5.02 -14.72 -11.17
C GLU A 92 4.91 -13.74 -10.00
N ARG A 93 5.27 -12.48 -10.25
CA ARG A 93 5.13 -11.44 -9.25
C ARG A 93 3.70 -10.88 -9.28
N GLN A 94 3.12 -10.71 -8.11
CA GLN A 94 1.78 -10.15 -7.99
C GLN A 94 1.74 -9.07 -6.91
N CYS A 95 1.02 -8.00 -7.20
CA CYS A 95 0.64 -6.98 -6.24
C CYS A 95 -0.88 -6.86 -6.21
N GLY A 96 -1.50 -7.16 -5.08
CA GLY A 96 -2.92 -6.97 -4.83
C GLY A 96 -3.12 -5.90 -3.76
N ILE A 97 -3.99 -4.92 -4.03
CA ILE A 97 -4.38 -3.89 -3.07
C ILE A 97 -5.88 -3.90 -2.95
N SER A 98 -6.40 -4.11 -1.75
CA SER A 98 -7.83 -4.13 -1.46
C SER A 98 -8.23 -2.98 -0.53
N PHE A 99 -9.40 -2.41 -0.79
CA PHE A 99 -9.95 -1.28 -0.07
C PHE A 99 -11.27 -1.67 0.58
N GLY A 100 -11.34 -1.55 1.90
CA GLY A 100 -12.56 -1.74 2.68
C GLY A 100 -13.02 -0.41 3.28
N TYR A 101 -14.31 -0.17 3.29
CA TYR A 101 -14.88 1.09 3.77
C TYR A 101 -15.78 0.84 4.96
N ASN A 102 -15.57 1.60 6.03
CA ASN A 102 -16.43 1.57 7.19
C ASN A 102 -17.53 2.63 7.05
N GLN A 103 -18.78 2.20 7.25
CA GLN A 103 -19.92 3.12 7.23
C GLN A 103 -19.99 3.90 8.53
N LYS A 104 -19.61 5.17 8.51
CA LYS A 104 -20.00 6.11 9.56
C LYS A 104 -20.55 7.37 8.91
N PRO A 105 -21.72 7.86 9.34
CA PRO A 105 -22.22 9.17 8.92
C PRO A 105 -21.19 10.26 9.27
N GLY A 106 -20.87 11.13 8.30
CA GLY A 106 -19.95 12.25 8.49
C GLY A 106 -18.53 12.04 7.97
N ASP A 107 -18.27 10.89 7.33
CA ASP A 107 -16.95 10.55 6.78
C ASP A 107 -16.85 10.83 5.25
N GLU A 108 -17.88 11.47 4.64
CA GLU A 108 -17.97 11.68 3.19
C GLU A 108 -16.83 12.55 2.64
N GLU A 109 -16.40 13.56 3.39
CA GLU A 109 -15.29 14.42 2.97
C GLU A 109 -13.97 13.64 2.93
N GLN A 110 -13.70 12.83 3.96
CA GLN A 110 -12.50 11.99 4.02
C GLN A 110 -12.51 10.91 2.94
N LEU A 111 -13.68 10.33 2.66
CA LEU A 111 -13.84 9.36 1.60
C LEU A 111 -13.60 9.98 0.23
N SER A 112 -14.15 11.16 -0.02
CA SER A 112 -13.93 11.91 -1.27
C SER A 112 -12.46 12.25 -1.46
N ALA A 113 -11.77 12.72 -0.42
CA ALA A 113 -10.33 13.00 -0.45
C ALA A 113 -9.52 11.72 -0.71
N PHE A 114 -9.89 10.59 -0.10
CA PHE A 114 -9.24 9.31 -0.38
C PHE A 114 -9.35 8.94 -1.86
N VAL A 115 -10.55 9.00 -2.43
CA VAL A 115 -10.78 8.60 -3.83
C VAL A 115 -10.07 9.52 -4.81
N SER A 116 -10.05 10.85 -4.54
CA SER A 116 -9.42 11.83 -5.43
C SER A 116 -7.90 11.88 -5.30
N ASP A 117 -7.36 11.79 -4.10
CA ASP A 117 -5.98 12.13 -3.81
C ASP A 117 -5.12 10.88 -3.54
N ASP A 118 -5.60 9.97 -2.66
CA ASP A 118 -4.80 8.83 -2.22
C ASP A 118 -4.93 7.62 -3.18
N TYR A 119 -6.14 7.30 -3.66
CA TYR A 119 -6.36 6.13 -4.51
C TYR A 119 -5.49 6.09 -5.77
N PRO A 120 -5.28 7.18 -6.52
CA PRO A 120 -4.36 7.17 -7.65
C PRO A 120 -2.91 6.83 -7.29
N LEU A 121 -2.47 7.17 -6.06
CA LEU A 121 -1.12 6.90 -5.60
C LEU A 121 -0.89 5.43 -5.25
N PHE A 122 -1.96 4.66 -4.96
CA PHE A 122 -1.85 3.21 -4.79
C PHE A 122 -1.50 2.48 -6.09
N TRP A 123 -1.88 3.00 -7.24
CA TRP A 123 -1.41 2.49 -8.52
C TRP A 123 0.10 2.72 -8.67
N ARG A 124 0.58 3.90 -8.30
CA ARG A 124 2.01 4.21 -8.30
C ARG A 124 2.77 3.30 -7.34
N LEU A 125 2.24 3.06 -6.13
CA LEU A 125 2.81 2.11 -5.18
C LEU A 125 2.93 0.70 -5.79
N ALA A 126 1.89 0.21 -6.46
CA ALA A 126 1.92 -1.08 -7.14
C ALA A 126 2.98 -1.12 -8.26
N GLY A 127 3.16 -0.02 -9.00
CA GLY A 127 4.20 0.13 -10.01
C GLY A 127 5.61 0.05 -9.43
N ILE A 128 5.85 0.67 -8.29
CA ILE A 128 7.11 0.60 -7.55
C ILE A 128 7.35 -0.84 -7.07
N ALA A 129 6.34 -1.45 -6.44
CA ALA A 129 6.44 -2.81 -5.92
C ALA A 129 6.73 -3.86 -7.01
N LEU A 130 6.22 -3.66 -8.22
CA LEU A 130 6.44 -4.56 -9.36
C LEU A 130 7.64 -4.15 -10.23
N GLU A 131 8.35 -3.06 -9.90
CA GLU A 131 9.45 -2.52 -10.71
C GLU A 131 8.99 -2.20 -12.17
N ALA A 132 7.74 -1.77 -12.34
CA ALA A 132 7.10 -1.52 -13.64
C ALA A 132 6.25 -0.23 -13.64
N PRO A 133 6.77 0.94 -13.20
CA PRO A 133 5.97 2.14 -12.98
C PRO A 133 5.31 2.66 -14.26
N GLU A 134 6.01 2.68 -15.39
CA GLU A 134 5.48 3.19 -16.67
C GLU A 134 4.33 2.34 -17.20
N ALA A 135 4.44 1.00 -17.09
CA ALA A 135 3.40 0.09 -17.54
C ALA A 135 2.15 0.22 -16.65
N VAL A 136 2.34 0.37 -15.34
CA VAL A 136 1.23 0.55 -14.39
C VAL A 136 0.54 1.90 -14.59
N GLU A 137 1.27 2.98 -14.86
CA GLU A 137 0.70 4.30 -15.16
C GLU A 137 -0.23 4.24 -16.40
N LYS A 138 0.20 3.53 -17.45
CA LYS A 138 -0.62 3.34 -18.64
C LYS A 138 -1.88 2.54 -18.34
N LEU A 139 -1.76 1.42 -17.61
CA LEU A 139 -2.90 0.61 -17.19
C LEU A 139 -3.87 1.41 -16.30
N GLN A 140 -3.37 2.26 -15.41
CA GLN A 140 -4.19 3.15 -14.59
C GLN A 140 -5.01 4.12 -15.46
N LYS A 141 -4.40 4.70 -16.48
CA LYS A 141 -5.08 5.61 -17.40
C LYS A 141 -6.20 4.90 -18.17
N ASP A 142 -5.90 3.73 -18.75
CA ASP A 142 -6.88 2.93 -19.50
C ASP A 142 -8.03 2.49 -18.57
N CYS A 143 -7.71 2.13 -17.32
CA CYS A 143 -8.69 1.80 -16.30
C CYS A 143 -9.59 3.00 -15.96
N ALA A 144 -9.02 4.19 -15.77
CA ALA A 144 -9.77 5.41 -15.47
C ALA A 144 -10.72 5.81 -16.61
N GLU A 145 -10.27 5.64 -17.86
CA GLU A 145 -11.13 5.89 -19.04
C GLU A 145 -12.33 4.92 -19.10
N TYR A 146 -12.12 3.66 -18.67
CA TYR A 146 -13.21 2.68 -18.61
C TYR A 146 -14.26 3.01 -17.52
N PHE A 147 -13.81 3.49 -16.35
CA PHE A 147 -14.68 3.77 -15.20
C PHE A 147 -15.38 5.16 -15.26
N THR A 148 -15.70 5.65 -16.45
CA THR A 148 -16.37 6.96 -16.60
C THR A 148 -17.89 6.89 -16.52
N GLU A 149 -18.48 5.78 -16.95
CA GLU A 149 -19.94 5.61 -16.99
C GLU A 149 -20.35 4.31 -16.26
N PRO A 150 -20.86 4.41 -15.03
CA PRO A 150 -21.21 3.24 -14.25
C PRO A 150 -22.38 2.47 -14.86
N PRO A 151 -22.36 1.13 -14.83
CA PRO A 151 -23.45 0.30 -15.32
C PRO A 151 -24.69 0.39 -14.43
N GLU A 152 -25.89 0.35 -15.04
CA GLU A 152 -27.15 0.51 -14.33
C GLU A 152 -27.57 -0.73 -13.51
N ASP A 153 -27.19 -1.94 -13.95
CA ASP A 153 -27.77 -3.21 -13.45
C ASP A 153 -26.84 -4.08 -12.63
N THR A 154 -25.73 -3.53 -12.10
CA THR A 154 -24.78 -4.33 -11.32
C THR A 154 -24.31 -3.60 -10.05
N SER A 155 -23.97 -4.37 -9.03
CA SER A 155 -23.33 -3.86 -7.81
C SER A 155 -21.79 -3.89 -7.87
N GLN A 156 -21.23 -4.48 -8.93
CA GLN A 156 -19.79 -4.57 -9.15
C GLN A 156 -19.45 -4.16 -10.58
N TRP A 157 -18.41 -3.37 -10.71
CA TRP A 157 -17.88 -2.92 -11.98
C TRP A 157 -16.41 -3.31 -12.07
N LYS A 158 -16.05 -4.13 -13.05
CA LYS A 158 -14.71 -4.71 -13.21
C LYS A 158 -14.12 -4.34 -14.55
N TRP A 159 -12.83 -4.04 -14.51
CA TRP A 159 -12.01 -3.81 -15.68
C TRP A 159 -10.82 -4.78 -15.68
N SER A 160 -10.35 -5.16 -16.85
CA SER A 160 -9.12 -5.93 -17.03
C SER A 160 -8.37 -5.43 -18.24
N GLY A 161 -7.06 -5.29 -18.10
CA GLY A 161 -6.18 -4.84 -19.15
C GLY A 161 -4.79 -5.47 -19.06
N SER A 162 -3.95 -5.23 -20.06
CA SER A 162 -2.57 -5.69 -20.05
C SER A 162 -1.66 -4.70 -20.76
N GLU A 163 -0.41 -4.59 -20.29
CA GLU A 163 0.65 -3.82 -20.91
C GLU A 163 1.97 -4.61 -20.86
N GLY A 164 2.48 -5.03 -22.01
CA GLY A 164 3.63 -5.92 -22.09
C GLY A 164 3.39 -7.25 -21.37
N GLU A 165 4.22 -7.55 -20.38
CA GLU A 165 4.12 -8.75 -19.54
C GLU A 165 3.28 -8.55 -18.28
N LEU A 166 2.71 -7.35 -18.11
CA LEU A 166 1.89 -7.00 -16.96
C LEU A 166 0.41 -7.15 -17.31
N SER A 167 -0.34 -7.88 -16.51
CA SER A 167 -1.79 -7.93 -16.55
C SER A 167 -2.37 -7.26 -15.30
N CYS A 168 -3.53 -6.64 -15.45
CA CYS A 168 -4.21 -5.94 -14.37
C CYS A 168 -5.70 -6.24 -14.35
N THR A 169 -6.25 -6.35 -13.16
CA THR A 169 -7.68 -6.26 -12.91
C THR A 169 -7.93 -5.17 -11.87
N ALA A 170 -8.96 -4.35 -12.09
CA ALA A 170 -9.43 -3.38 -11.13
C ALA A 170 -10.93 -3.50 -10.97
N SER A 171 -11.43 -3.23 -9.78
CA SER A 171 -12.86 -3.32 -9.51
C SER A 171 -13.34 -2.18 -8.63
N TYR A 172 -14.59 -1.81 -8.87
CA TYR A 172 -15.37 -0.89 -8.08
C TYR A 172 -16.64 -1.59 -7.61
N TYR A 173 -17.21 -1.16 -6.51
CA TYR A 173 -18.52 -1.59 -6.08
C TYR A 173 -19.38 -0.38 -5.71
N PHE A 174 -20.68 -0.54 -5.90
CA PHE A 174 -21.64 0.47 -5.46
C PHE A 174 -21.85 0.35 -3.95
N HIS A 175 -21.54 1.42 -3.23
CA HIS A 175 -21.70 1.47 -1.78
C HIS A 175 -23.04 2.11 -1.43
N PRO A 176 -24.05 1.33 -0.96
CA PRO A 176 -25.40 1.85 -0.78
C PRO A 176 -25.52 2.92 0.31
N GLY A 177 -24.62 2.94 1.29
CA GLY A 177 -24.61 3.93 2.38
C GLY A 177 -24.13 5.31 1.96
N PHE A 178 -23.32 5.40 0.91
CA PHE A 178 -22.83 6.67 0.34
C PHE A 178 -23.45 6.97 -1.04
N GLU A 179 -24.19 6.02 -1.61
CA GLU A 179 -24.72 6.11 -2.98
C GLU A 179 -23.64 6.41 -4.03
N LEU A 180 -22.43 5.85 -3.83
CA LEU A 180 -21.25 6.08 -4.65
C LEU A 180 -20.61 4.77 -5.11
N TRP A 181 -19.99 4.83 -6.29
CA TRP A 181 -19.06 3.79 -6.74
C TRP A 181 -17.68 4.03 -6.12
N LEU A 182 -17.19 3.03 -5.40
CA LEU A 182 -15.90 3.09 -4.70
C LEU A 182 -14.95 2.03 -5.21
N PRO A 183 -13.66 2.33 -5.36
CA PRO A 183 -12.65 1.34 -5.70
C PRO A 183 -12.60 0.24 -4.65
N SER A 184 -12.56 -1.02 -5.06
CA SER A 184 -12.51 -2.14 -4.13
C SER A 184 -11.21 -2.93 -4.21
N GLU A 185 -10.61 -3.00 -5.40
CA GLU A 185 -9.40 -3.80 -5.58
C GLU A 185 -8.60 -3.34 -6.80
N ILE A 186 -7.28 -3.46 -6.70
CA ILE A 186 -6.31 -3.41 -7.81
C ILE A 186 -5.48 -4.67 -7.69
N THR A 187 -5.43 -5.49 -8.73
CA THR A 187 -4.56 -6.66 -8.80
C THR A 187 -3.72 -6.62 -10.07
N LEU A 188 -2.40 -6.64 -9.91
CA LEU A 188 -1.43 -6.66 -11.00
C LEU A 188 -0.60 -7.94 -10.91
N CYS A 189 -0.41 -8.59 -12.04
CA CYS A 189 0.42 -9.79 -12.16
C CYS A 189 1.46 -9.56 -13.27
N SER A 190 2.73 -9.88 -12.97
CA SER A 190 3.82 -9.84 -13.93
C SER A 190 4.30 -11.25 -14.21
N SER A 191 4.30 -11.65 -15.47
CA SER A 191 4.86 -12.93 -15.93
C SER A 191 6.38 -12.88 -16.09
N SER A 192 6.98 -11.70 -15.92
CA SER A 192 8.43 -11.53 -16.03
C SER A 192 9.12 -11.95 -14.73
N PRO A 193 10.08 -12.88 -14.77
CA PRO A 193 10.90 -13.14 -13.60
C PRO A 193 11.71 -11.88 -13.27
N ARG A 194 11.94 -11.66 -11.96
CA ARG A 194 12.76 -10.54 -11.50
C ARG A 194 14.11 -10.54 -12.22
N PRO A 195 14.54 -9.41 -12.80
CA PRO A 195 15.91 -9.31 -13.27
C PRO A 195 16.85 -9.61 -12.10
N SER A 196 17.74 -10.62 -12.25
CA SER A 196 18.72 -10.94 -11.23
C SER A 196 19.53 -9.67 -10.94
N ARG A 197 19.36 -9.07 -9.77
CA ARG A 197 20.26 -8.02 -9.32
C ARG A 197 21.67 -8.62 -9.33
N LYS A 198 22.54 -8.05 -10.14
CA LYS A 198 23.96 -8.38 -10.07
C LYS A 198 24.44 -7.98 -8.69
N ALA A 199 24.84 -8.97 -7.89
CA ALA A 199 25.52 -8.78 -6.62
C ALA A 199 26.79 -7.95 -6.78
#